data_7d473f72ae2d05f83fb289365847170c
#
_entry.id   7d473f72ae2d05f83fb289365847170c
#
_cell.length_a   1.000
_cell.length_b   1.000
_cell.length_c   1.000
_cell.angle_alpha   90.00
_cell.angle_beta   90.00
_cell.angle_gamma   90.00
#
_symmetry.space_group_name_H-M   'P 1'
#
loop_
_entity.id
_entity.type
_entity.pdbx_description
1 polymer ?
#
loop_
_entity_poly.entity_id
_entity_poly.type
_entity_poly.pdbx_seq_one_letter_code
_entity_poly.pdbx_strand_id
1 'polypeptide(L)'
;MKNLNKINVIIFSYKRAILLESCIDSIIKNCNNINFPINVICRYDSNHHKSYLKIKKIYGERVKIWKRNNENIYWNLALFLRPLNLIWAIKWIKIITSYSNFKKIFEKILSKLSSPFVMLCTDDTIFIKKNYINYNILNLIKNDGKNKWFRPNFGLDLYNSKKVKYINNNRNITWNATDENISFFMKYNFQIEGSIYNRLSLLKFVKPFIYYNPTTLEAIGYKEAKYRKYFNEMIAPLTRSALTLELNSVQTDTKLRLNDRPQFNAEHLAKCFLKGYKLRFKLNKKYIKFINEFGNKRAIPKKLFLKFKNKKKEISKITF
;
A
#
# COMPACT_ATOMS: atom_id res chain seq x y z
N MET A 1 15.15 -23.65 9.43
CA MET A 1 14.17 -23.71 8.31
C MET A 1 12.81 -23.03 8.54
N LYS A 2 12.46 -22.54 9.76
CA LYS A 2 11.10 -22.02 10.09
C LYS A 2 10.67 -20.69 9.41
N ASN A 3 11.55 -19.93 8.77
CA ASN A 3 11.21 -18.58 8.25
C ASN A 3 11.08 -18.46 6.72
N LEU A 4 11.31 -19.52 5.96
CA LEU A 4 11.37 -19.46 4.50
C LEU A 4 10.03 -19.14 3.81
N ASN A 5 8.91 -19.34 4.50
CA ASN A 5 7.56 -19.09 3.97
C ASN A 5 6.84 -17.92 4.65
N LYS A 6 7.55 -17.19 5.51
CA LYS A 6 7.00 -16.03 6.19
C LYS A 6 7.11 -14.78 5.33
N ILE A 7 6.16 -13.86 5.48
CA ILE A 7 6.09 -12.62 4.74
C ILE A 7 6.31 -11.47 5.71
N ASN A 8 7.36 -10.69 5.50
CA ASN A 8 7.55 -9.44 6.23
C ASN A 8 6.57 -8.38 5.70
N VAL A 9 6.11 -7.50 6.56
CA VAL A 9 5.17 -6.44 6.18
C VAL A 9 5.80 -5.08 6.43
N ILE A 10 5.67 -4.19 5.45
CA ILE A 10 6.00 -2.76 5.56
C ILE A 10 4.75 -1.97 5.22
N ILE A 11 4.28 -1.13 6.15
CA ILE A 11 3.13 -0.26 5.95
C ILE A 11 3.59 1.19 5.91
N PHE A 12 3.11 1.94 4.92
CA PHE A 12 3.33 3.37 4.80
C PHE A 12 2.13 4.13 5.37
N SER A 13 2.37 5.08 6.27
CA SER A 13 1.29 5.82 6.94
C SER A 13 1.60 7.32 7.07
N TYR A 14 0.58 8.16 6.80
CA TYR A 14 0.68 9.59 6.95
C TYR A 14 -0.55 10.18 7.64
N LYS A 15 -0.42 10.58 8.92
CA LYS A 15 -1.48 11.23 9.74
C LYS A 15 -2.79 10.45 9.87
N ARG A 16 -2.80 9.13 9.58
CA ARG A 16 -4.00 8.29 9.49
C ARG A 16 -3.96 7.09 10.44
N ALA A 17 -3.66 7.32 11.73
CA ALA A 17 -3.48 6.24 12.71
C ALA A 17 -4.69 5.30 12.84
N ILE A 18 -5.92 5.79 12.68
CA ILE A 18 -7.14 4.95 12.75
C ILE A 18 -7.26 4.01 11.54
N LEU A 19 -6.85 4.47 10.33
CA LEU A 19 -6.78 3.63 9.14
C LEU A 19 -5.68 2.59 9.30
N LEU A 20 -4.52 3.02 9.79
CA LEU A 20 -3.39 2.14 10.11
C LEU A 20 -3.81 1.03 11.08
N GLU A 21 -4.60 1.34 12.13
CA GLU A 21 -5.15 0.33 13.05
C GLU A 21 -5.98 -0.70 12.30
N SER A 22 -6.87 -0.23 11.43
CA SER A 22 -7.72 -1.12 10.64
C SER A 22 -6.94 -1.97 9.63
N CYS A 23 -5.90 -1.40 9.01
CA CYS A 23 -4.98 -2.11 8.13
C CYS A 23 -4.27 -3.24 8.89
N ILE A 24 -3.64 -2.93 10.02
CA ILE A 24 -2.91 -3.92 10.84
C ILE A 24 -3.85 -5.03 11.33
N ASP A 25 -5.03 -4.66 11.86
CA ASP A 25 -6.04 -5.62 12.34
C ASP A 25 -6.49 -6.55 11.21
N SER A 26 -6.70 -6.00 10.01
CA SER A 26 -7.08 -6.79 8.83
C SER A 26 -5.99 -7.75 8.37
N ILE A 27 -4.72 -7.33 8.42
CA ILE A 27 -3.56 -8.18 8.10
C ILE A 27 -3.47 -9.34 9.09
N ILE A 28 -3.52 -9.04 10.39
CA ILE A 28 -3.42 -10.05 11.45
C ILE A 28 -4.55 -11.08 11.34
N LYS A 29 -5.76 -10.65 10.99
CA LYS A 29 -6.93 -11.53 10.88
C LYS A 29 -6.98 -12.34 9.59
N ASN A 30 -6.55 -11.76 8.49
CA ASN A 30 -6.83 -12.30 7.17
C ASN A 30 -5.60 -12.79 6.42
N CYS A 31 -4.38 -12.45 6.85
CA CYS A 31 -3.16 -12.93 6.22
C CYS A 31 -2.48 -13.98 7.09
N ASN A 32 -2.27 -15.16 6.54
CA ASN A 32 -1.44 -16.17 7.15
C ASN A 32 0.05 -15.92 6.82
N ASN A 33 0.94 -16.59 7.52
CA ASN A 33 2.39 -16.55 7.30
C ASN A 33 3.05 -15.17 7.48
N ILE A 34 2.44 -14.27 8.25
CA ILE A 34 3.06 -12.97 8.55
C ILE A 34 4.21 -13.14 9.54
N ASN A 35 5.32 -12.47 9.23
CA ASN A 35 6.48 -12.35 10.11
C ASN A 35 6.38 -11.06 10.91
N PHE A 36 6.45 -11.16 12.22
CA PHE A 36 6.47 -10.00 13.12
C PHE A 36 7.91 -9.57 13.42
N PRO A 37 8.13 -8.29 13.70
CA PRO A 37 7.15 -7.19 13.73
C PRO A 37 6.74 -6.69 12.33
N ILE A 38 5.50 -6.21 12.23
CA ILE A 38 5.05 -5.38 11.12
C ILE A 38 5.79 -4.04 11.21
N ASN A 39 6.49 -3.65 10.16
CA ASN A 39 7.22 -2.40 10.11
C ASN A 39 6.32 -1.28 9.56
N VAL A 40 6.15 -0.21 10.31
CA VAL A 40 5.37 0.96 9.90
C VAL A 40 6.30 2.14 9.68
N ILE A 41 6.43 2.59 8.44
CA ILE A 41 7.13 3.84 8.11
C ILE A 41 6.09 4.94 8.09
N CYS A 42 6.15 5.86 9.07
CA CYS A 42 5.13 6.87 9.25
C CYS A 42 5.69 8.28 9.27
N ARG A 43 4.84 9.23 8.85
CA ARG A 43 5.04 10.66 9.01
C ARG A 43 3.84 11.25 9.74
N TYR A 44 4.10 12.03 10.78
CA TYR A 44 3.07 12.73 11.53
C TYR A 44 3.65 13.94 12.26
N ASP A 45 2.80 14.91 12.53
CA ASP A 45 3.10 16.10 13.35
C ASP A 45 2.78 15.88 14.83
N SER A 46 2.93 16.93 15.64
CA SER A 46 2.64 16.91 17.09
C SER A 46 1.20 16.50 17.38
N ASN A 47 0.23 16.97 16.59
CA ASN A 47 -1.21 16.71 16.79
C ASN A 47 -1.55 15.23 16.64
N HIS A 48 -0.81 14.50 15.81
CA HIS A 48 -1.03 13.09 15.53
C HIS A 48 -0.13 12.16 16.37
N HIS A 49 0.87 12.69 17.08
CA HIS A 49 1.86 11.88 17.81
C HIS A 49 1.20 10.89 18.78
N LYS A 50 0.26 11.36 19.62
CA LYS A 50 -0.46 10.53 20.61
C LYS A 50 -1.20 9.35 19.94
N SER A 51 -1.72 9.54 18.71
CA SER A 51 -2.42 8.50 17.97
C SER A 51 -1.48 7.36 17.55
N TYR A 52 -0.25 7.67 17.13
CA TYR A 52 0.74 6.65 16.79
C TYR A 52 1.33 5.95 18.02
N LEU A 53 1.48 6.66 19.15
CA LEU A 53 1.81 6.01 20.42
C LEU A 53 0.73 5.01 20.85
N LYS A 54 -0.55 5.34 20.63
CA LYS A 54 -1.65 4.41 20.89
C LYS A 54 -1.57 3.15 20.03
N ILE A 55 -1.17 3.24 18.75
CA ILE A 55 -0.90 2.07 17.91
C ILE A 55 0.16 1.18 18.55
N LYS A 56 1.29 1.77 18.96
CA LYS A 56 2.36 1.02 19.64
C LYS A 56 1.86 0.34 20.94
N LYS A 57 1.01 1.03 21.70
CA LYS A 57 0.41 0.46 22.93
C LYS A 57 -0.52 -0.72 22.62
N ILE A 58 -1.34 -0.63 21.55
CA ILE A 58 -2.30 -1.69 21.17
C ILE A 58 -1.58 -2.96 20.70
N TYR A 59 -0.55 -2.82 19.90
CA TYR A 59 0.09 -3.96 19.23
C TYR A 59 1.43 -4.40 19.85
N GLY A 60 2.00 -3.60 20.75
CA GLY A 60 3.25 -3.92 21.46
C GLY A 60 4.39 -4.23 20.49
N GLU A 61 5.10 -5.33 20.73
CA GLU A 61 6.22 -5.80 19.92
C GLU A 61 5.83 -6.31 18.53
N ARG A 62 4.53 -6.53 18.27
CA ARG A 62 4.05 -6.93 16.94
C ARG A 62 4.20 -5.83 15.90
N VAL A 63 4.41 -4.57 16.32
CA VAL A 63 4.53 -3.42 15.42
C VAL A 63 5.76 -2.59 15.77
N LYS A 64 6.60 -2.34 14.78
CA LYS A 64 7.76 -1.45 14.87
C LYS A 64 7.50 -0.18 14.07
N ILE A 65 7.51 0.96 14.77
CA ILE A 65 7.26 2.28 14.16
C ILE A 65 8.59 2.95 13.82
N TRP A 66 8.71 3.39 12.57
CA TRP A 66 9.82 4.14 12.03
C TRP A 66 9.32 5.51 11.61
N LYS A 67 9.62 6.54 12.41
CA LYS A 67 9.24 7.92 12.08
C LYS A 67 10.20 8.48 11.03
N ARG A 68 9.63 8.99 9.93
CA ARG A 68 10.39 9.74 8.94
C ARG A 68 10.29 11.26 9.17
N ASN A 69 11.28 11.98 8.68
CA ASN A 69 11.31 13.43 8.79
C ASN A 69 10.19 14.07 7.96
N ASN A 70 9.83 15.31 8.31
CA ASN A 70 8.96 16.12 7.46
C ASN A 70 9.73 16.46 6.18
N GLU A 71 9.06 16.26 5.05
CA GLU A 71 9.51 16.76 3.77
C GLU A 71 9.17 18.26 3.76
N ASN A 72 10.17 19.12 3.80
CA ASN A 72 9.91 20.54 3.70
C ASN A 72 9.84 20.99 2.22
N ILE A 73 8.82 21.73 1.88
CA ILE A 73 8.64 22.95 1.06
C ILE A 73 9.36 23.01 -0.32
N TYR A 74 10.50 22.37 -0.51
CA TYR A 74 11.32 22.48 -1.74
C TYR A 74 10.79 21.71 -2.97
N TRP A 75 9.73 20.93 -2.81
CA TRP A 75 9.12 20.21 -3.93
C TRP A 75 8.55 21.15 -5.00
N ASN A 76 7.91 22.23 -4.59
CA ASN A 76 7.42 23.25 -5.53
C ASN A 76 8.57 23.92 -6.28
N LEU A 77 9.71 24.13 -5.61
CA LEU A 77 10.91 24.68 -6.23
C LEU A 77 11.53 23.73 -7.27
N ALA A 78 11.57 22.42 -6.98
CA ALA A 78 12.11 21.43 -7.91
C ALA A 78 11.27 21.28 -9.18
N LEU A 79 9.96 21.48 -9.09
CA LEU A 79 9.07 21.54 -10.26
C LEU A 79 9.27 22.82 -11.09
N PHE A 80 9.57 23.94 -10.44
CA PHE A 80 9.89 25.22 -11.10
C PHE A 80 11.25 25.18 -11.82
N LEU A 81 12.20 24.38 -11.31
CA LEU A 81 13.56 24.31 -11.85
C LEU A 81 13.73 23.27 -12.96
N ARG A 82 12.64 22.62 -13.39
CA ARG A 82 12.64 21.63 -14.49
C ARG A 82 13.31 22.08 -15.81
N PRO A 83 13.30 23.36 -16.21
CA PRO A 83 13.98 23.78 -17.43
C PRO A 83 15.46 24.12 -17.24
N LEU A 84 15.99 24.15 -16.02
CA LEU A 84 17.35 24.59 -15.75
C LEU A 84 18.32 23.43 -15.62
N ASN A 85 19.24 23.35 -16.57
CA ASN A 85 20.50 22.63 -16.64
C ASN A 85 20.68 21.38 -15.75
N LEU A 86 20.95 20.21 -16.35
CA LEU A 86 21.08 18.87 -15.74
C LEU A 86 21.96 18.81 -14.47
N ILE A 87 23.04 19.62 -14.42
CA ILE A 87 23.99 19.68 -13.29
C ILE A 87 23.32 20.30 -12.05
N TRP A 88 22.50 21.32 -12.22
CA TRP A 88 21.71 21.93 -11.16
C TRP A 88 20.61 20.99 -10.67
N ALA A 89 19.95 20.28 -11.59
CA ALA A 89 18.96 19.27 -11.23
C ALA A 89 19.56 18.17 -10.35
N ILE A 90 20.77 17.68 -10.66
CA ILE A 90 21.47 16.68 -9.84
C ILE A 90 21.86 17.21 -8.46
N LYS A 91 22.33 18.44 -8.35
CA LYS A 91 22.61 19.09 -7.05
C LYS A 91 21.35 19.23 -6.19
N TRP A 92 20.26 19.69 -6.80
CA TRP A 92 18.97 19.85 -6.10
C TRP A 92 18.35 18.50 -5.71
N ILE A 93 18.48 17.49 -6.55
CA ILE A 93 18.09 16.11 -6.24
C ILE A 93 18.83 15.59 -5.00
N LYS A 94 20.15 15.84 -4.90
CA LYS A 94 20.94 15.50 -3.69
C LYS A 94 20.44 16.24 -2.45
N ILE A 95 20.08 17.50 -2.56
CA ILE A 95 19.56 18.31 -1.46
C ILE A 95 18.17 17.77 -1.03
N ILE A 96 17.25 17.50 -1.97
CA ILE A 96 15.91 16.99 -1.69
C ILE A 96 15.98 15.60 -1.04
N THR A 97 16.84 14.72 -1.51
CA THR A 97 17.03 13.37 -0.95
C THR A 97 17.71 13.41 0.42
N SER A 98 18.50 14.45 0.73
CA SER A 98 19.11 14.60 2.06
C SER A 98 18.08 15.02 3.13
N TYR A 99 17.00 15.68 2.76
CA TYR A 99 15.94 16.12 3.70
C TYR A 99 14.90 15.03 3.99
N SER A 100 14.66 14.07 3.10
CA SER A 100 13.79 12.94 3.35
C SER A 100 14.60 11.70 3.70
N ASN A 101 14.45 11.21 4.90
CA ASN A 101 15.07 9.95 5.31
C ASN A 101 14.24 8.71 4.91
N PHE A 102 13.18 8.86 4.11
CA PHE A 102 12.28 7.78 3.71
C PHE A 102 13.03 6.65 3.00
N LYS A 103 13.78 6.98 1.94
CA LYS A 103 14.58 6.01 1.19
C LYS A 103 15.54 5.25 2.10
N LYS A 104 16.29 5.97 2.94
CA LYS A 104 17.25 5.39 3.88
C LYS A 104 16.57 4.40 4.87
N ILE A 105 15.42 4.78 5.42
CA ILE A 105 14.64 3.93 6.33
C ILE A 105 14.13 2.71 5.59
N PHE A 106 13.52 2.89 4.42
CA PHE A 106 12.93 1.80 3.65
C PHE A 106 13.98 0.75 3.24
N GLU A 107 15.09 1.19 2.67
CA GLU A 107 16.20 0.30 2.28
C GLU A 107 16.86 -0.38 3.49
N LYS A 108 17.03 0.35 4.61
CA LYS A 108 17.52 -0.23 5.86
C LYS A 108 16.61 -1.33 6.39
N ILE A 109 15.28 -1.13 6.31
CA ILE A 109 14.33 -2.18 6.69
C ILE A 109 14.49 -3.36 5.75
N LEU A 110 14.39 -3.15 4.44
CA LEU A 110 14.50 -4.22 3.44
C LEU A 110 15.78 -5.05 3.60
N SER A 111 16.92 -4.40 3.90
CA SER A 111 18.21 -5.11 4.08
C SER A 111 18.25 -5.97 5.33
N LYS A 112 17.51 -5.60 6.39
CA LYS A 112 17.53 -6.30 7.69
C LYS A 112 16.45 -7.37 7.86
N LEU A 113 15.48 -7.44 6.97
CA LEU A 113 14.43 -8.44 7.04
C LEU A 113 14.98 -9.85 6.79
N SER A 114 14.51 -10.82 7.57
CA SER A 114 15.00 -12.20 7.53
C SER A 114 14.30 -13.07 6.48
N SER A 115 13.03 -12.78 6.18
CA SER A 115 12.27 -13.55 5.20
C SER A 115 12.61 -13.13 3.76
N PRO A 116 12.55 -14.05 2.78
CA PRO A 116 12.74 -13.72 1.36
C PRO A 116 11.59 -12.92 0.77
N PHE A 117 10.46 -12.78 1.46
CA PHE A 117 9.27 -12.09 0.96
C PHE A 117 8.96 -10.84 1.77
N VAL A 118 8.49 -9.82 1.07
CA VAL A 118 8.01 -8.58 1.68
C VAL A 118 6.68 -8.15 1.04
N MET A 119 5.72 -7.80 1.88
CA MET A 119 4.46 -7.19 1.49
C MET A 119 4.52 -5.69 1.77
N LEU A 120 4.24 -4.89 0.76
CA LEU A 120 4.14 -3.43 0.86
C LEU A 120 2.66 -3.04 0.96
N CYS A 121 2.30 -2.27 1.96
CA CYS A 121 0.93 -1.78 2.18
C CYS A 121 0.92 -0.27 2.39
N THR A 122 -0.18 0.37 2.02
CA THR A 122 -0.57 1.68 2.53
C THR A 122 -1.49 1.51 3.75
N ASP A 123 -1.62 2.52 4.58
CA ASP A 123 -2.44 2.45 5.81
C ASP A 123 -3.95 2.33 5.55
N ASP A 124 -4.38 2.53 4.32
CA ASP A 124 -5.75 2.34 3.82
C ASP A 124 -5.96 1.02 3.07
N THR A 125 -4.94 0.17 2.98
CA THR A 125 -5.07 -1.20 2.44
C THR A 125 -5.75 -2.10 3.48
N ILE A 126 -6.88 -2.71 3.12
CA ILE A 126 -7.66 -3.58 4.00
C ILE A 126 -7.83 -4.96 3.38
N PHE A 127 -7.44 -5.99 4.09
CA PHE A 127 -7.69 -7.37 3.71
C PHE A 127 -9.11 -7.77 4.14
N ILE A 128 -9.96 -8.09 3.16
CA ILE A 128 -11.42 -8.30 3.35
C ILE A 128 -11.81 -9.74 3.53
N LYS A 129 -10.94 -10.65 3.16
CA LYS A 129 -11.10 -12.10 3.33
C LYS A 129 -9.74 -12.76 3.51
N LYS A 130 -9.77 -14.01 3.95
CA LYS A 130 -8.55 -14.78 4.14
C LYS A 130 -7.74 -14.81 2.85
N ASN A 131 -6.52 -14.29 2.94
CA ASN A 131 -5.57 -14.23 1.86
C ASN A 131 -4.59 -15.39 2.01
N TYR A 132 -4.95 -16.52 1.43
CA TYR A 132 -4.09 -17.69 1.43
C TYR A 132 -3.04 -17.56 0.32
N ILE A 133 -1.88 -17.08 0.72
CA ILE A 133 -0.71 -17.17 -0.14
C ILE A 133 -0.06 -18.51 0.20
N ASN A 134 -0.26 -19.47 -0.67
CA ASN A 134 0.28 -20.80 -0.46
C ASN A 134 1.77 -20.87 -0.85
N TYR A 135 2.38 -21.97 -0.46
CA TYR A 135 3.78 -22.27 -0.74
C TYR A 135 4.14 -22.19 -2.23
N ASN A 136 3.26 -22.67 -3.11
CA ASN A 136 3.50 -22.68 -4.56
C ASN A 136 3.64 -21.26 -5.12
N ILE A 137 2.77 -20.33 -4.70
CA ILE A 137 2.86 -18.91 -5.10
C ILE A 137 4.15 -18.28 -4.59
N LEU A 138 4.50 -18.52 -3.32
CA LEU A 138 5.75 -18.01 -2.75
C LEU A 138 6.98 -18.58 -3.48
N ASN A 139 6.95 -19.85 -3.87
CA ASN A 139 8.03 -20.45 -4.65
C ASN A 139 8.15 -19.82 -6.05
N LEU A 140 7.05 -19.53 -6.73
CA LEU A 140 7.09 -18.82 -8.01
C LEU A 140 7.76 -17.45 -7.88
N ILE A 141 7.43 -16.69 -6.83
CA ILE A 141 8.04 -15.39 -6.53
C ILE A 141 9.50 -15.54 -6.10
N LYS A 142 9.85 -16.61 -5.36
CA LYS A 142 11.22 -16.86 -4.93
C LYS A 142 12.13 -17.18 -6.10
N ASN A 143 11.69 -18.04 -7.00
CA ASN A 143 12.49 -18.54 -8.11
C ASN A 143 12.67 -17.51 -9.23
N ASP A 144 11.69 -16.63 -9.42
CA ASP A 144 11.71 -15.60 -10.45
C ASP A 144 11.25 -14.24 -9.91
N GLY A 145 11.83 -13.82 -8.81
CA GLY A 145 11.44 -12.58 -8.12
C GLY A 145 11.79 -11.30 -8.87
N LYS A 146 12.55 -11.37 -9.96
CA LYS A 146 12.73 -10.25 -10.88
C LYS A 146 11.45 -9.99 -11.68
N ASN A 147 10.75 -11.03 -12.12
CA ASN A 147 9.58 -10.92 -12.98
C ASN A 147 8.28 -11.08 -12.21
N LYS A 148 8.24 -11.97 -11.20
CA LYS A 148 7.00 -12.40 -10.54
C LYS A 148 6.76 -11.69 -9.22
N TRP A 149 5.51 -11.28 -9.02
CA TRP A 149 5.02 -10.70 -7.77
C TRP A 149 3.52 -10.98 -7.59
N PHE A 150 3.00 -10.82 -6.37
CA PHE A 150 1.62 -11.13 -6.05
C PHE A 150 0.83 -9.87 -5.70
N ARG A 151 -0.41 -9.80 -6.21
CA ARG A 151 -1.27 -8.63 -6.17
C ARG A 151 -2.65 -8.97 -5.57
N PRO A 152 -2.84 -8.86 -4.23
CA PRO A 152 -4.07 -9.29 -3.56
C PRO A 152 -5.28 -8.37 -3.80
N ASN A 153 -5.05 -7.12 -4.20
CA ASN A 153 -6.10 -6.16 -4.52
C ASN A 153 -6.64 -6.28 -5.95
N PHE A 154 -6.23 -7.32 -6.69
CA PHE A 154 -6.70 -7.65 -8.01
C PHE A 154 -7.41 -9.01 -8.04
N GLY A 155 -8.31 -9.21 -9.02
CA GLY A 155 -9.02 -10.46 -9.27
C GLY A 155 -10.00 -10.32 -10.43
N LEU A 156 -10.57 -11.43 -10.89
CA LEU A 156 -11.55 -11.44 -11.99
C LEU A 156 -12.88 -10.74 -11.63
N ASP A 157 -13.14 -10.56 -10.35
CA ASP A 157 -14.25 -9.73 -9.86
C ASP A 157 -14.10 -8.25 -10.20
N LEU A 158 -12.90 -7.82 -10.62
CA LEU A 158 -12.64 -6.47 -11.11
C LEU A 158 -12.54 -6.40 -12.63
N TYR A 159 -11.83 -7.36 -13.22
CA TYR A 159 -11.52 -7.37 -14.65
C TYR A 159 -11.69 -8.78 -15.19
N ASN A 160 -12.69 -8.95 -16.05
CA ASN A 160 -12.81 -10.16 -16.82
C ASN A 160 -11.92 -10.01 -18.08
N SER A 161 -10.82 -10.74 -18.13
CA SER A 161 -9.92 -10.74 -19.28
C SER A 161 -9.66 -12.17 -19.72
N LYS A 162 -9.83 -12.42 -21.04
CA LYS A 162 -9.45 -13.68 -21.68
C LYS A 162 -7.92 -13.90 -21.71
N LYS A 163 -7.13 -12.89 -21.31
CA LYS A 163 -5.65 -12.90 -21.34
C LYS A 163 -5.02 -13.39 -20.04
N VAL A 164 -5.81 -13.80 -19.06
CA VAL A 164 -5.29 -14.40 -17.83
C VAL A 164 -5.14 -15.91 -17.98
N LYS A 165 -4.09 -16.46 -17.37
CA LYS A 165 -3.90 -17.90 -17.22
C LYS A 165 -4.26 -18.31 -15.81
N TYR A 166 -4.95 -19.43 -15.66
CA TYR A 166 -5.27 -20.00 -14.36
C TYR A 166 -4.10 -20.83 -13.87
N ILE A 167 -3.75 -20.67 -12.62
CA ILE A 167 -2.67 -21.40 -11.95
C ILE A 167 -3.14 -21.90 -10.57
N ASN A 168 -2.38 -22.80 -9.97
CA ASN A 168 -2.64 -23.29 -8.61
C ASN A 168 -4.07 -23.85 -8.45
N ASN A 169 -4.45 -24.82 -9.30
CA ASN A 169 -5.77 -25.43 -9.34
C ASN A 169 -6.90 -24.39 -9.42
N ASN A 170 -6.76 -23.43 -10.32
CA ASN A 170 -7.71 -22.35 -10.58
C ASN A 170 -8.00 -21.43 -9.37
N ARG A 171 -7.16 -21.42 -8.35
CA ARG A 171 -7.30 -20.51 -7.21
C ARG A 171 -6.64 -19.15 -7.44
N ASN A 172 -5.72 -19.10 -8.39
CA ASN A 172 -4.97 -17.91 -8.75
C ASN A 172 -4.97 -17.71 -10.26
N ILE A 173 -4.73 -16.48 -10.66
CA ILE A 173 -4.54 -16.08 -12.06
C ILE A 173 -3.17 -15.44 -12.23
N THR A 174 -2.62 -15.54 -13.43
CA THR A 174 -1.41 -14.83 -13.83
C THR A 174 -1.57 -14.21 -15.20
N TRP A 175 -0.87 -13.11 -15.44
CA TRP A 175 -0.81 -12.43 -16.73
C TRP A 175 0.48 -11.65 -16.88
N ASN A 176 0.81 -11.28 -18.11
CA ASN A 176 1.99 -10.47 -18.41
C ASN A 176 1.58 -9.00 -18.59
N ALA A 177 2.20 -8.08 -17.84
CA ALA A 177 1.95 -6.63 -17.91
C ALA A 177 2.37 -6.00 -19.26
N THR A 178 3.21 -6.67 -20.03
CA THR A 178 3.66 -6.19 -21.34
C THR A 178 2.70 -6.53 -22.49
N ASP A 179 1.66 -7.32 -22.22
CA ASP A 179 0.64 -7.61 -23.23
C ASP A 179 -0.12 -6.32 -23.59
N GLU A 180 -0.12 -5.95 -24.87
CA GLU A 180 -0.75 -4.72 -25.34
C GLU A 180 -2.27 -4.74 -25.25
N ASN A 181 -2.85 -5.92 -25.26
CA ASN A 181 -4.31 -6.13 -25.28
C ASN A 181 -4.96 -6.21 -23.88
N ILE A 182 -4.26 -5.82 -22.82
CA ILE A 182 -4.79 -5.77 -21.46
C ILE A 182 -5.07 -4.34 -21.01
N SER A 183 -5.95 -4.18 -20.02
CA SER A 183 -6.30 -2.87 -19.49
C SER A 183 -5.09 -2.18 -18.83
N PHE A 184 -5.12 -0.85 -18.78
CA PHE A 184 -4.09 -0.04 -18.10
C PHE A 184 -3.78 -0.55 -16.68
N PHE A 185 -4.82 -0.92 -15.91
CA PHE A 185 -4.64 -1.41 -14.54
C PHE A 185 -3.95 -2.78 -14.47
N MET A 186 -4.10 -3.60 -15.50
CA MET A 186 -3.36 -4.86 -15.63
C MET A 186 -1.89 -4.63 -16.04
N LYS A 187 -1.60 -3.50 -16.68
CA LYS A 187 -0.23 -3.10 -17.05
C LYS A 187 0.58 -2.49 -15.92
N TYR A 188 -0.08 -2.18 -14.77
CA TYR A 188 0.56 -1.50 -13.64
C TYR A 188 1.42 -2.47 -12.84
N ASN A 189 2.67 -2.60 -13.23
CA ASN A 189 3.59 -3.65 -12.81
C ASN A 189 4.42 -3.34 -11.53
N PHE A 190 4.15 -2.23 -10.84
CA PHE A 190 4.71 -1.95 -9.52
C PHE A 190 3.70 -1.21 -8.65
N GLN A 191 3.40 -1.73 -7.47
CA GLN A 191 2.37 -1.20 -6.59
C GLN A 191 2.70 -1.44 -5.12
N ILE A 192 2.22 -0.55 -4.23
CA ILE A 192 2.47 -0.63 -2.79
C ILE A 192 1.19 -0.92 -1.96
N GLU A 193 0.13 -1.43 -2.58
CA GLU A 193 -1.17 -1.67 -1.96
C GLU A 193 -1.40 -3.16 -1.67
N GLY A 194 -0.71 -3.70 -0.68
CA GLY A 194 -0.78 -5.11 -0.27
C GLY A 194 0.08 -6.05 -1.13
N SER A 195 0.87 -5.53 -2.03
CA SER A 195 1.64 -6.28 -3.00
C SER A 195 2.84 -7.00 -2.39
N ILE A 196 3.10 -8.23 -2.84
CA ILE A 196 4.16 -9.09 -2.31
C ILE A 196 5.24 -9.31 -3.35
N TYR A 197 6.45 -9.05 -2.93
CA TYR A 197 7.67 -9.12 -3.75
C TYR A 197 8.71 -10.06 -3.14
N ASN A 198 9.59 -10.58 -3.98
CA ASN A 198 10.87 -11.08 -3.49
C ASN A 198 11.67 -9.91 -2.93
N ARG A 199 12.09 -10.02 -1.67
CA ARG A 199 12.76 -8.95 -0.92
C ARG A 199 14.07 -8.48 -1.56
N LEU A 200 14.91 -9.42 -1.98
CA LEU A 200 16.21 -9.09 -2.57
C LEU A 200 16.05 -8.45 -3.96
N SER A 201 15.12 -8.98 -4.76
CA SER A 201 14.81 -8.40 -6.07
C SER A 201 14.24 -6.98 -5.93
N LEU A 202 13.35 -6.77 -4.96
CA LEU A 202 12.81 -5.45 -4.65
C LEU A 202 13.91 -4.48 -4.20
N LEU A 203 14.78 -4.89 -3.27
CA LEU A 203 15.88 -4.05 -2.80
C LEU A 203 16.83 -3.68 -3.95
N LYS A 204 17.22 -4.64 -4.78
CA LYS A 204 18.05 -4.40 -5.97
C LYS A 204 17.36 -3.48 -6.97
N PHE A 205 16.05 -3.61 -7.10
CA PHE A 205 15.25 -2.78 -8.01
C PHE A 205 15.17 -1.33 -7.55
N VAL A 206 14.82 -1.06 -6.26
CA VAL A 206 14.58 0.30 -5.76
C VAL A 206 15.85 1.08 -5.44
N LYS A 207 16.97 0.40 -5.16
CA LYS A 207 18.22 1.02 -4.72
C LYS A 207 18.75 2.14 -5.65
N PRO A 208 18.70 2.01 -7.01
CA PRO A 208 19.20 3.05 -7.90
C PRO A 208 18.27 4.26 -8.01
N PHE A 209 17.03 4.19 -7.55
CA PHE A 209 16.05 5.27 -7.76
C PHE A 209 16.17 6.37 -6.71
N ILE A 210 15.72 7.54 -7.10
CA ILE A 210 15.58 8.70 -6.22
C ILE A 210 14.10 8.84 -5.89
N TYR A 211 13.73 8.48 -4.66
CA TYR A 211 12.37 8.62 -4.14
C TYR A 211 12.42 9.10 -2.69
N TYR A 212 11.43 9.86 -2.26
CA TYR A 212 11.41 10.53 -0.96
C TYR A 212 10.12 10.25 -0.16
N ASN A 213 9.12 9.64 -0.79
CA ASN A 213 7.88 9.21 -0.13
C ASN A 213 7.27 8.00 -0.87
N PRO A 214 6.22 7.36 -0.30
CA PRO A 214 5.58 6.20 -0.93
C PRO A 214 5.02 6.48 -2.32
N THR A 215 4.45 7.66 -2.55
CA THR A 215 3.88 8.06 -3.85
C THR A 215 4.96 8.16 -4.93
N THR A 216 6.09 8.79 -4.60
CA THR A 216 7.21 8.88 -5.55
C THR A 216 7.88 7.53 -5.76
N LEU A 217 7.96 6.68 -4.73
CA LEU A 217 8.42 5.31 -4.86
C LEU A 217 7.56 4.53 -5.87
N GLU A 218 6.24 4.64 -5.76
CA GLU A 218 5.33 3.93 -6.65
C GLU A 218 5.35 4.49 -8.07
N ALA A 219 5.29 5.81 -8.22
CA ALA A 219 5.28 6.47 -9.53
C ALA A 219 6.57 6.22 -10.33
N ILE A 220 7.73 6.32 -9.68
CA ILE A 220 9.03 6.04 -10.29
C ILE A 220 9.17 4.53 -10.50
N GLY A 221 8.80 3.73 -9.49
CA GLY A 221 8.86 2.27 -9.57
C GLY A 221 8.05 1.72 -10.74
N TYR A 222 6.85 2.23 -11.01
CA TYR A 222 6.05 1.84 -12.18
C TYR A 222 6.78 2.13 -13.50
N LYS A 223 7.32 3.34 -13.67
CA LYS A 223 8.06 3.72 -14.89
C LYS A 223 9.30 2.85 -15.10
N GLU A 224 10.09 2.68 -14.04
CA GLU A 224 11.33 1.93 -14.07
C GLU A 224 11.11 0.42 -14.22
N ALA A 225 10.03 -0.13 -13.62
CA ALA A 225 9.69 -1.54 -13.79
C ALA A 225 9.36 -1.85 -15.26
N LYS A 226 8.64 -0.96 -15.93
CA LYS A 226 8.36 -1.06 -17.37
C LYS A 226 9.64 -0.98 -18.18
N TYR A 227 10.47 0.04 -17.95
CA TYR A 227 11.71 0.28 -18.70
C TYR A 227 12.72 -0.85 -18.50
N ARG A 228 12.96 -1.28 -17.28
CA ARG A 228 13.97 -2.28 -16.92
C ARG A 228 13.46 -3.72 -16.97
N LYS A 229 12.23 -3.93 -17.41
CA LYS A 229 11.55 -5.23 -17.50
C LYS A 229 11.55 -5.99 -16.16
N TYR A 230 11.16 -5.31 -15.09
CA TYR A 230 10.91 -5.90 -13.77
C TYR A 230 9.42 -6.11 -13.55
N PHE A 231 9.08 -7.14 -12.77
CA PHE A 231 7.72 -7.39 -12.28
C PHE A 231 6.65 -7.49 -13.38
N ASN A 232 7.04 -8.03 -14.54
CA ASN A 232 6.14 -8.11 -15.69
C ASN A 232 5.09 -9.21 -15.54
N GLU A 233 5.35 -10.28 -14.80
CA GLU A 233 4.41 -11.37 -14.58
C GLU A 233 3.72 -11.20 -13.23
N MET A 234 2.45 -10.85 -13.28
CA MET A 234 1.62 -10.63 -12.10
C MET A 234 0.85 -11.88 -11.74
N ILE A 235 0.78 -12.14 -10.45
CA ILE A 235 -0.02 -13.22 -9.88
C ILE A 235 -1.08 -12.59 -8.96
N ALA A 236 -2.32 -13.02 -9.05
CA ALA A 236 -3.39 -12.53 -8.20
C ALA A 236 -4.31 -13.68 -7.74
N PRO A 237 -5.08 -13.50 -6.67
CA PRO A 237 -6.15 -14.44 -6.34
C PRO A 237 -7.24 -14.37 -7.40
N LEU A 238 -8.01 -15.45 -7.58
CA LEU A 238 -9.14 -15.49 -8.51
C LEU A 238 -10.14 -14.35 -8.24
N THR A 239 -10.37 -14.05 -6.97
CA THR A 239 -11.15 -12.89 -6.53
C THR A 239 -10.31 -12.10 -5.53
N ARG A 240 -10.28 -10.77 -5.64
CA ARG A 240 -9.46 -9.92 -4.77
C ARG A 240 -9.68 -10.22 -3.29
N SER A 241 -8.62 -10.18 -2.54
CA SER A 241 -8.60 -10.37 -1.09
C SER A 241 -8.29 -9.10 -0.30
N ALA A 242 -7.88 -8.02 -0.98
CA ALA A 242 -7.61 -6.73 -0.39
C ALA A 242 -8.29 -5.60 -1.16
N LEU A 243 -8.48 -4.47 -0.49
CA LEU A 243 -9.05 -3.23 -1.03
C LEU A 243 -8.25 -2.05 -0.51
N THR A 244 -8.23 -0.95 -1.25
CA THR A 244 -7.76 0.35 -0.77
C THR A 244 -8.95 1.22 -0.42
N LEU A 245 -9.01 1.73 0.81
CA LEU A 245 -10.05 2.61 1.30
C LEU A 245 -9.64 4.08 1.14
N GLU A 246 -10.01 4.70 0.06
CA GLU A 246 -9.72 6.12 -0.16
C GLU A 246 -10.70 7.01 0.61
N LEU A 247 -10.51 7.14 1.93
CA LEU A 247 -11.41 7.91 2.79
C LEU A 247 -11.06 9.39 2.88
N ASN A 248 -9.79 9.71 2.86
CA ASN A 248 -9.28 11.07 2.89
C ASN A 248 -7.94 11.16 2.15
N SER A 249 -7.75 12.23 1.40
CA SER A 249 -6.45 12.57 0.84
C SER A 249 -5.69 13.40 1.87
N VAL A 250 -4.61 12.85 2.40
CA VAL A 250 -3.66 13.61 3.25
C VAL A 250 -2.43 14.05 2.46
N GLN A 251 -2.39 13.72 1.17
CA GLN A 251 -1.31 14.08 0.26
C GLN A 251 -1.61 15.46 -0.35
N THR A 252 -0.61 16.33 -0.32
CA THR A 252 -0.68 17.65 -0.94
C THR A 252 -0.44 17.62 -2.45
N ASP A 253 0.16 16.53 -2.94
CA ASP A 253 0.72 16.43 -4.28
C ASP A 253 -0.27 15.91 -5.33
N THR A 254 -1.39 15.36 -4.90
CA THR A 254 -2.43 14.85 -5.80
C THR A 254 -3.78 15.46 -5.45
N LYS A 255 -4.36 16.18 -6.42
CA LYS A 255 -5.73 16.71 -6.36
C LYS A 255 -6.80 15.62 -6.49
N LEU A 256 -6.54 14.40 -6.04
CA LEU A 256 -7.53 13.33 -6.00
C LEU A 256 -8.52 13.59 -4.85
N ARG A 257 -9.43 14.53 -5.10
CA ARG A 257 -10.46 14.99 -4.18
C ARG A 257 -11.67 14.06 -4.22
N LEU A 258 -11.57 12.91 -3.60
CA LEU A 258 -12.72 12.02 -3.63
C LEU A 258 -13.61 12.12 -2.40
N ASN A 259 -13.13 12.57 -1.26
CA ASN A 259 -13.95 12.68 -0.06
C ASN A 259 -13.36 13.74 0.92
N ASP A 260 -13.33 15.00 0.53
CA ASP A 260 -13.01 16.13 1.43
C ASP A 260 -14.17 16.43 2.39
N ARG A 261 -14.83 15.41 2.92
CA ARG A 261 -15.89 15.62 3.91
C ARG A 261 -15.24 15.88 5.28
N PRO A 262 -15.70 16.89 6.04
CA PRO A 262 -15.13 17.22 7.35
C PRO A 262 -15.04 16.04 8.32
N GLN A 263 -15.97 15.08 8.26
CA GLN A 263 -15.98 13.89 9.10
C GLN A 263 -14.84 12.90 8.78
N PHE A 264 -14.18 13.03 7.63
CA PHE A 264 -13.02 12.23 7.25
C PHE A 264 -11.71 12.98 7.40
N ASN A 265 -11.76 14.21 7.91
CA ASN A 265 -10.55 14.97 8.21
C ASN A 265 -9.63 14.15 9.13
N ALA A 266 -8.34 14.16 8.84
CA ALA A 266 -7.33 13.37 9.57
C ALA A 266 -7.30 13.70 11.07
N GLU A 267 -7.46 14.97 11.45
CA GLU A 267 -7.49 15.41 12.85
C GLU A 267 -8.73 14.91 13.58
N HIS A 268 -9.91 15.00 12.94
CA HIS A 268 -11.15 14.46 13.51
C HIS A 268 -11.04 12.96 13.75
N LEU A 269 -10.56 12.21 12.77
CA LEU A 269 -10.35 10.77 12.87
C LEU A 269 -9.30 10.42 13.94
N ALA A 270 -8.25 11.22 14.09
CA ALA A 270 -7.27 11.05 15.16
C ALA A 270 -7.89 11.26 16.55
N LYS A 271 -8.71 12.31 16.74
CA LYS A 271 -9.47 12.54 17.99
C LYS A 271 -10.42 11.39 18.30
N CYS A 272 -11.15 10.89 17.31
CA CYS A 272 -12.02 9.73 17.46
C CYS A 272 -11.23 8.47 17.89
N PHE A 273 -10.09 8.23 17.26
CA PHE A 273 -9.23 7.11 17.59
C PHE A 273 -8.71 7.21 19.04
N LEU A 274 -8.27 8.39 19.47
CA LEU A 274 -7.83 8.62 20.85
C LEU A 274 -8.94 8.36 21.87
N LYS A 275 -10.18 8.71 21.55
CA LYS A 275 -11.38 8.39 22.38
C LYS A 275 -11.74 6.90 22.38
N GLY A 276 -11.03 6.05 21.65
CA GLY A 276 -11.25 4.60 21.61
C GLY A 276 -12.14 4.10 20.49
N TYR A 277 -12.53 4.96 19.57
CA TYR A 277 -13.26 4.52 18.37
C TYR A 277 -12.32 3.75 17.42
N LYS A 278 -12.88 2.75 16.76
CA LYS A 278 -12.23 1.97 15.71
C LYS A 278 -13.02 2.11 14.43
N LEU A 279 -12.30 2.23 13.32
CA LEU A 279 -12.94 2.25 12.02
C LEU A 279 -13.42 0.85 11.65
N ARG A 280 -14.67 0.76 11.21
CA ARG A 280 -15.28 -0.48 10.70
C ARG A 280 -16.10 -0.15 9.48
N PHE A 281 -16.22 -1.11 8.58
CA PHE A 281 -16.96 -0.95 7.34
C PHE A 281 -17.71 -2.24 7.00
N LYS A 282 -18.83 -2.10 6.31
CA LYS A 282 -19.54 -3.20 5.67
C LYS A 282 -19.37 -3.09 4.17
N LEU A 283 -18.83 -4.11 3.57
CA LEU A 283 -18.81 -4.26 2.12
C LEU A 283 -20.17 -4.77 1.66
N ASN A 284 -20.71 -4.17 0.60
CA ASN A 284 -21.89 -4.69 -0.07
C ASN A 284 -21.43 -5.53 -1.27
N LYS A 285 -21.98 -6.73 -1.45
CA LYS A 285 -21.68 -7.58 -2.61
C LYS A 285 -21.94 -6.86 -3.96
N LYS A 286 -22.92 -5.95 -4.03
CA LYS A 286 -23.19 -5.11 -5.21
C LYS A 286 -22.07 -4.11 -5.51
N TYR A 287 -21.32 -3.65 -4.49
CA TYR A 287 -20.25 -2.67 -4.65
C TYR A 287 -18.98 -3.20 -5.31
N ILE A 288 -18.82 -4.50 -5.30
CA ILE A 288 -17.72 -5.15 -6.00
C ILE A 288 -17.85 -4.94 -7.52
N LYS A 289 -19.06 -4.70 -8.02
CA LYS A 289 -19.33 -4.48 -9.46
C LYS A 289 -19.27 -3.02 -9.92
N PHE A 290 -19.13 -2.04 -9.02
CA PHE A 290 -19.12 -0.65 -9.42
C PHE A 290 -17.79 -0.29 -10.10
N ILE A 291 -17.82 -0.31 -11.41
CA ILE A 291 -16.80 0.26 -12.28
C ILE A 291 -17.35 1.64 -12.63
N ASN A 292 -16.64 2.70 -12.28
CA ASN A 292 -17.01 3.98 -12.85
C ASN A 292 -16.72 3.95 -14.36
N GLU A 293 -17.40 4.78 -15.11
CA GLU A 293 -17.27 4.92 -16.56
C GLU A 293 -15.83 5.24 -17.01
N PHE A 294 -14.97 5.68 -16.09
CA PHE A 294 -13.56 5.99 -16.30
C PHE A 294 -12.60 4.83 -15.96
N GLY A 295 -13.10 3.63 -15.69
CA GLY A 295 -12.26 2.46 -15.40
C GLY A 295 -11.61 2.46 -14.01
N ASN A 296 -11.83 3.46 -13.18
CA ASN A 296 -11.31 3.53 -11.81
C ASN A 296 -12.22 2.74 -10.86
N LYS A 297 -11.80 1.53 -10.49
CA LYS A 297 -12.55 0.66 -9.59
C LYS A 297 -12.15 0.92 -8.14
N ARG A 298 -12.95 1.72 -7.45
CA ARG A 298 -12.74 2.05 -6.05
C ARG A 298 -13.71 1.29 -5.16
N ALA A 299 -13.21 0.73 -4.07
CA ALA A 299 -14.07 0.14 -3.07
C ALA A 299 -14.56 1.23 -2.13
N ILE A 300 -15.78 1.70 -2.34
CA ILE A 300 -16.44 2.58 -1.41
C ILE A 300 -17.32 1.71 -0.50
N PRO A 301 -17.13 1.69 0.81
CA PRO A 301 -17.99 0.93 1.71
C PRO A 301 -19.38 1.51 1.75
N LYS A 302 -20.42 0.67 1.66
CA LYS A 302 -21.83 1.08 1.76
C LYS A 302 -22.12 1.87 3.05
N LYS A 303 -21.47 1.45 4.13
CA LYS A 303 -21.57 2.07 5.44
C LYS A 303 -20.20 2.09 6.09
N LEU A 304 -19.79 3.28 6.46
CA LEU A 304 -18.62 3.50 7.29
C LEU A 304 -19.08 3.92 8.68
N PHE A 305 -18.58 3.28 9.70
CA PHE A 305 -18.91 3.62 11.07
C PHE A 305 -17.72 3.50 12.00
N LEU A 306 -17.72 4.36 13.01
CA LEU A 306 -16.85 4.26 14.15
C LEU A 306 -17.53 3.38 15.20
N LYS A 307 -16.82 2.34 15.64
CA LYS A 307 -17.29 1.46 16.71
C LYS A 307 -16.50 1.77 17.98
N PHE A 308 -17.24 2.04 19.06
CA PHE A 308 -16.67 2.19 20.40
C PHE A 308 -17.34 1.17 21.32
N LYS A 309 -16.60 0.16 21.81
CA LYS A 309 -17.14 -0.97 22.57
C LYS A 309 -18.39 -1.52 21.86
N ASN A 310 -19.56 -1.44 22.50
CA ASN A 310 -20.84 -1.90 21.93
C ASN A 310 -21.65 -0.79 21.24
N LYS A 311 -21.19 0.47 21.29
CA LYS A 311 -21.87 1.61 20.64
C LYS A 311 -21.36 1.78 19.22
N LYS A 312 -22.29 1.95 18.28
CA LYS A 312 -21.99 2.26 16.88
C LYS A 312 -22.39 3.72 16.61
N LYS A 313 -21.47 4.51 16.11
CA LYS A 313 -21.75 5.82 15.55
C LYS A 313 -21.57 5.73 14.04
N GLU A 314 -22.66 5.83 13.29
CA GLU A 314 -22.60 5.87 11.83
C GLU A 314 -21.97 7.21 11.39
N ILE A 315 -20.89 7.17 10.62
CA ILE A 315 -20.19 8.38 10.19
C ILE A 315 -20.75 8.87 8.86
N SER A 316 -21.27 7.97 8.04
CA SER A 316 -21.97 8.34 6.80
C SER A 316 -22.82 7.20 6.26
N LYS A 317 -24.03 7.54 5.81
CA LYS A 317 -24.64 6.85 4.69
C LYS A 317 -24.00 7.45 3.43
N ILE A 318 -23.22 6.66 2.72
CA ILE A 318 -22.75 7.07 1.41
C ILE A 318 -23.93 6.83 0.48
N THR A 319 -24.73 7.87 0.26
CA THR A 319 -25.68 7.94 -0.84
C THR A 319 -24.89 8.33 -2.08
N PHE A 320 -25.04 7.57 -3.13
CA PHE A 320 -24.52 7.83 -4.48
C PHE A 320 -25.54 8.65 -5.24
#